data_86722650bc5eb64c06b8ee451bf135fb
#
_entry.id   86722650bc5eb64c06b8ee451bf135fb
#
_cell.length_a   1.000
_cell.length_b   1.000
_cell.length_c   1.000
_cell.angle_alpha   90.00
_cell.angle_beta   90.00
_cell.angle_gamma   90.00
#
_symmetry.space_group_name_H-M   'P 1'
#
loop_
_entity.id
_entity.type
_entity.pdbx_description
1 polymer ?
#
loop_
_entity_poly.entity_id
_entity_poly.type
_entity_poly.pdbx_seq_one_letter_code
_entity_poly.pdbx_strand_id
1 'polypeptide(L)' 'MPPYNPPNTFYSQVAALPNKQDMFKFIGKNGCNFKKVTDTLDINYVWWDMKNNVVELWGPHKKLLRARKIMQHYIDTYYM' A
#
# COMPACT_ATOMS: atom_id res chain seq x y z
N MET A 1 14.17 0.12 -2.03
CA MET A 1 13.37 -0.07 -0.86
C MET A 1 13.80 -1.30 -0.14
N PRO A 2 14.22 -1.28 0.76
CA PRO A 2 14.48 -2.32 1.64
C PRO A 2 15.00 -1.93 2.73
N PRO A 3 15.40 -2.70 3.42
CA PRO A 3 15.12 -4.11 3.22
C PRO A 3 13.66 -4.36 3.51
N TYR A 4 13.06 -5.19 2.75
CA TYR A 4 11.70 -5.62 3.02
C TYR A 4 11.71 -6.46 4.28
N ASN A 5 11.11 -5.92 5.31
CA ASN A 5 11.11 -6.57 6.61
C ASN A 5 9.71 -6.43 7.22
N PRO A 6 8.75 -7.23 6.74
CA PRO A 6 7.37 -7.08 7.18
C PRO A 6 7.21 -7.39 8.66
N PRO A 7 6.31 -6.68 9.34
CA PRO A 7 6.02 -6.98 10.73
C PRO A 7 5.34 -8.34 10.86
N ASN A 8 5.44 -8.93 12.03
CA ASN A 8 4.83 -10.22 12.30
C ASN A 8 3.33 -10.03 12.60
N THR A 9 2.58 -9.66 11.55
CA THR A 9 1.13 -9.42 11.65
C THR A 9 0.49 -9.93 10.38
N PHE A 10 -0.84 -10.02 10.38
CA PHE A 10 -1.58 -10.40 9.19
C PHE A 10 -1.43 -9.32 8.12
N TYR A 11 -1.55 -9.73 6.87
CA TYR A 11 -1.55 -8.78 5.78
C TYR A 11 -2.68 -9.07 4.79
N SER A 12 -2.98 -8.06 3.99
CA SER A 12 -3.90 -8.14 2.87
C SER A 12 -3.22 -7.51 1.66
N GLN A 13 -3.81 -7.64 0.49
CA GLN A 13 -3.23 -7.02 -0.70
C GLN A 13 -4.31 -6.51 -1.63
N VAL A 14 -3.96 -5.49 -2.42
CA VAL A 14 -4.82 -4.95 -3.47
C VAL A 14 -3.99 -4.85 -4.74
N ALA A 15 -4.66 -4.91 -5.89
CA ALA A 15 -3.97 -4.74 -7.16
C ALA A 15 -3.41 -3.32 -7.26
N ALA A 16 -2.15 -3.20 -7.70
CA ALA A 16 -1.52 -1.90 -7.89
C ALA A 16 -1.96 -1.28 -9.21
N LEU A 17 -1.54 -0.03 -9.44
CA LEU A 17 -1.77 0.63 -10.72
C LEU A 17 -1.06 -0.14 -11.83
N PRO A 18 -1.64 -0.19 -13.04
CA PRO A 18 -1.05 -0.99 -14.13
C PRO A 18 0.28 -0.43 -14.64
N ASN A 19 0.50 0.86 -14.52
CA ASN A 19 1.72 1.51 -15.01
C ASN A 19 2.69 1.72 -13.87
N LYS A 20 3.92 1.19 -14.01
CA LYS A 20 4.94 1.30 -12.97
C LYS A 20 5.32 2.74 -12.66
N GLN A 21 5.38 3.61 -13.67
CA GLN A 21 5.70 5.01 -13.43
C GLN A 21 4.64 5.70 -12.60
N ASP A 22 3.38 5.35 -12.83
CA ASP A 22 2.29 5.87 -12.00
C ASP A 22 2.39 5.37 -10.57
N MET A 23 2.84 4.12 -10.39
CA MET A 23 3.08 3.60 -9.05
C MET A 23 4.20 4.37 -8.33
N PHE A 24 5.27 4.72 -9.03
CA PHE A 24 6.33 5.54 -8.42
C PHE A 24 5.79 6.90 -7.95
N LYS A 25 4.93 7.52 -8.76
CA LYS A 25 4.29 8.77 -8.37
C LYS A 25 3.31 8.58 -7.21
N PHE A 26 2.59 7.49 -7.21
CA PHE A 26 1.64 7.15 -6.16
C PHE A 26 2.35 6.93 -4.82
N ILE A 27 3.49 6.26 -4.85
CA ILE A 27 4.32 6.03 -3.67
C ILE A 27 4.95 7.33 -3.17
N GLY A 28 5.35 8.20 -4.10
CA GLY A 28 5.97 9.47 -3.80
C GLY A 28 7.48 9.35 -3.58
N LYS A 29 8.15 10.49 -3.57
CA LYS A 29 9.58 10.54 -3.39
C LYS A 29 9.96 9.96 -2.02
N ASN A 30 10.87 9.01 -2.01
CA ASN A 30 11.34 8.33 -0.79
C ASN A 30 10.20 7.66 0.00
N GLY A 31 9.10 7.34 -0.68
CA GLY A 31 7.97 6.69 -0.04
C GLY A 31 7.11 7.62 0.81
N CYS A 32 7.21 8.93 0.61
CA CYS A 32 6.51 9.87 1.48
C CYS A 32 4.99 9.72 1.45
N ASN A 33 4.42 9.43 0.27
CA ASN A 33 2.97 9.23 0.18
C ASN A 33 2.55 7.93 0.85
N PHE A 34 3.34 6.88 0.71
CA PHE A 34 3.06 5.62 1.40
C PHE A 34 3.13 5.76 2.91
N LYS A 35 4.04 6.58 3.40
CA LYS A 35 4.12 6.85 4.84
C LYS A 35 2.85 7.55 5.34
N LYS A 36 2.38 8.55 4.59
CA LYS A 36 1.13 9.25 4.92
C LYS A 36 -0.06 8.31 4.86
N VAL A 37 -0.12 7.46 3.85
CA VAL A 37 -1.20 6.50 3.68
C VAL A 37 -1.18 5.49 4.83
N THR A 38 -0.01 5.00 5.20
CA THR A 38 0.13 4.06 6.31
C THR A 38 -0.45 4.66 7.60
N ASP A 39 -0.14 5.92 7.87
CA ASP A 39 -0.69 6.61 9.04
C ASP A 39 -2.20 6.79 8.93
N THR A 40 -2.69 7.17 7.75
CA THR A 40 -4.12 7.37 7.52
C THR A 40 -4.90 6.08 7.68
N LEU A 41 -4.34 4.97 7.22
CA LEU A 41 -4.97 3.66 7.33
C LEU A 41 -4.86 3.08 8.74
N ASP A 42 -4.02 3.67 9.59
CA ASP A 42 -3.78 3.21 10.96
C ASP A 42 -3.33 1.74 11.00
N ILE A 43 -2.39 1.43 10.12
CA ILE A 43 -1.78 0.10 10.03
C ILE A 43 -0.27 0.22 10.18
N ASN A 44 0.41 -0.93 10.17
CA ASN A 44 1.85 -0.96 10.49
C ASN A 44 2.74 -0.69 9.27
N TYR A 45 2.34 -1.16 8.08
CA TYR A 45 3.25 -1.15 6.96
C TYR A 45 2.50 -1.27 5.63
N VAL A 46 2.98 -0.55 4.62
CA VAL A 46 2.47 -0.63 3.24
C VAL A 46 3.68 -0.86 2.34
N TRP A 47 3.57 -1.82 1.44
CA TRP A 47 4.66 -2.22 0.55
C TRP A 47 4.15 -2.48 -0.85
N TRP A 48 4.91 -2.09 -1.85
CA TRP A 48 4.60 -2.41 -3.25
C TRP A 48 5.44 -3.59 -3.70
N ASP A 49 4.79 -4.72 -3.94
CA ASP A 49 5.42 -5.89 -4.54
C ASP A 49 5.47 -5.67 -6.05
N MET A 50 6.63 -5.24 -6.55
CA MET A 50 6.80 -4.92 -7.97
C MET A 50 6.64 -6.15 -8.86
N LYS A 51 7.07 -7.30 -8.37
CA LYS A 51 7.04 -8.53 -9.16
C LYS A 51 5.62 -8.94 -9.50
N ASN A 52 4.73 -8.90 -8.52
CA ASN A 52 3.34 -9.29 -8.69
C ASN A 52 2.42 -8.11 -8.94
N ASN A 53 2.97 -6.89 -8.86
CA ASN A 53 2.26 -5.64 -9.04
C ASN A 53 1.04 -5.54 -8.12
N VAL A 54 1.26 -5.78 -6.85
CA VAL A 54 0.24 -5.64 -5.81
C VAL A 54 0.77 -4.78 -4.68
N VAL A 55 -0.14 -4.13 -3.97
CA VAL A 55 0.19 -3.36 -2.78
C VAL A 55 -0.18 -4.20 -1.56
N GLU A 56 0.82 -4.48 -0.72
CA GLU A 56 0.64 -5.26 0.50
C GLU A 56 0.37 -4.34 1.68
N LEU A 57 -0.61 -4.69 2.48
CA LEU A 57 -1.02 -3.92 3.66
C LEU A 57 -0.80 -4.80 4.89
N TRP A 58 0.04 -4.34 5.80
CA TRP A 58 0.43 -5.11 6.99
C TRP A 58 -0.08 -4.42 8.25
N GLY A 59 -0.81 -5.14 9.07
CA GLY A 59 -1.33 -4.58 10.31
C GLY A 59 -2.24 -5.56 11.04
N PRO A 60 -2.88 -5.11 12.13
CA PRO A 60 -3.81 -5.96 12.86
C PRO A 60 -4.96 -6.39 11.95
N HIS A 61 -5.33 -7.65 12.05
CA HIS A 61 -6.35 -8.24 11.20
C HIS A 61 -7.64 -7.41 11.16
N LYS A 62 -8.09 -6.94 12.31
CA LYS A 62 -9.33 -6.16 12.41
C LYS A 62 -9.28 -4.82 11.68
N LYS A 63 -8.08 -4.29 11.42
CA LYS A 63 -7.92 -3.02 10.72
C LYS A 63 -7.71 -3.18 9.23
N LEU A 64 -7.34 -4.37 8.79
CA LEU A 64 -6.99 -4.59 7.38
C LEU A 64 -8.19 -4.49 6.44
N LEU A 65 -9.38 -4.89 6.88
CA LEU A 65 -10.57 -4.79 6.03
C LEU A 65 -10.84 -3.33 5.64
N ARG A 66 -10.81 -2.45 6.62
CA ARG A 66 -10.99 -1.02 6.40
C ARG A 66 -9.85 -0.45 5.54
N ALA A 67 -8.63 -0.82 5.89
CA ALA A 67 -7.44 -0.35 5.16
C ALA A 67 -7.49 -0.77 3.70
N ARG A 68 -7.87 -2.01 3.43
CA ARG A 68 -7.99 -2.52 2.07
C ARG A 68 -9.01 -1.72 1.26
N LYS A 69 -10.17 -1.42 1.84
CA LYS A 69 -11.19 -0.64 1.15
C LYS A 69 -10.71 0.76 0.81
N ILE A 70 -10.02 1.41 1.75
CA ILE A 70 -9.51 2.76 1.53
C ILE A 70 -8.40 2.77 0.47
N MET A 71 -7.47 1.82 0.55
CA MET A 71 -6.39 1.73 -0.44
C MET A 71 -6.96 1.43 -1.82
N GLN A 72 -7.93 0.54 -1.91
CA GLN A 72 -8.58 0.22 -3.18
C GLN A 72 -9.24 1.47 -3.77
N HIS A 73 -9.86 2.28 -2.94
CA HIS A 73 -10.46 3.54 -3.37
C HIS A 73 -9.41 4.50 -3.93
N TYR A 74 -8.28 4.65 -3.25
CA TYR A 74 -7.19 5.50 -3.75
C TYR A 74 -6.70 5.03 -5.12
N ILE A 75 -6.55 3.73 -5.29
CA ILE A 75 -6.10 3.16 -6.56
C ILE A 75 -7.16 3.36 -7.65
N ASP A 76 -8.42 3.07 -7.34
CA ASP A 76 -9.52 3.17 -8.31
C ASP A 76 -9.74 4.59 -8.79
N THR A 77 -9.46 5.58 -7.94
CA THR A 77 -9.69 6.99 -8.27
C THR A 77 -8.44 7.71 -8.76
N TYR A 78 -7.31 7.02 -8.87
CA TYR A 78 -6.06 7.67 -9.24
C TYR A 78 -6.13 8.38 -10.59
N TYR A 79 -6.82 7.78 -11.57
CA TYR A 79 -6.93 8.33 -12.91
C TYR A 79 -8.16 9.20 -13.12
N MET A 80 -8.91 9.45 -12.10
CA MET A 80 -10.12 10.27 -12.20
C MET A 80 -9.85 11.75 -12.13
#